data_548ee9c914a091c09770f4b43c6d7b4e
#
_entry.id   548ee9c914a091c09770f4b43c6d7b4e
#
_cell.length_a   1.000
_cell.length_b   1.000
_cell.length_c   1.000
_cell.angle_alpha   90.00
_cell.angle_beta   90.00
_cell.angle_gamma   90.00
#
_symmetry.space_group_name_H-M   'P 1'
#
loop_
_entity.id
_entity.type
_entity.pdbx_description
1 polymer ?
#
loop_
_entity_poly.entity_id
_entity_poly.type
_entity_poly.pdbx_seq_one_letter_code
_entity_poly.pdbx_strand_id
1 'polypeptide(L)'
;MSLDLYRSKFARLTKEKANLEQDLASERKKISQLQSQISSIKQSITKSTSSSIQQSKQRQVDSKQKDLAQCQKKIADLEARISAKVADISQTLKKLEQVEKQDQKKQDADGNRRRDEELRHARAVTRETDRQVHLQKQISNSRLVIDLARLPETIKVLFVASNPLDQNQLRLDEEIRAITEKVRASDYRDSVQFVSRWAARPLDLLQALNEHRPHVVHFSGHGSINNELIFQADDGSTKLVSQKAIVRTMSNVADNLRLVVFNACFSQAQAEAVTQHVEAAIGMSDAIGDEAARVFAAQFYSAIGFGRPVKQAFDQGIDALLLEGIPEEETPRIFTQEGIDSEDIFLVRPIGL
;
A
#
# COMPACT_ATOMS: atom_id res chain seq x y z
N MET A 1 16.02 -37.68 -18.08
CA MET A 1 15.94 -38.15 -16.69
C MET A 1 15.62 -36.94 -15.82
N SER A 2 14.71 -37.07 -14.87
CA SER A 2 14.33 -35.97 -13.99
C SER A 2 15.41 -35.65 -12.95
N LEU A 3 15.44 -34.43 -12.45
CA LEU A 3 16.34 -33.95 -11.39
C LEU A 3 16.31 -34.90 -10.17
N ASP A 4 15.11 -35.35 -9.78
CA ASP A 4 14.89 -36.24 -8.65
C ASP A 4 15.56 -37.61 -8.82
N LEU A 5 15.63 -38.11 -10.07
CA LEU A 5 16.29 -39.38 -10.35
C LEU A 5 17.81 -39.28 -10.10
N TYR A 6 18.42 -38.15 -10.49
CA TYR A 6 19.86 -37.95 -10.22
C TYR A 6 20.13 -37.70 -8.73
N ARG A 7 19.27 -36.99 -8.02
CA ARG A 7 19.36 -36.80 -6.56
C ARG A 7 19.25 -38.13 -5.81
N SER A 8 18.28 -38.96 -6.19
CA SER A 8 18.11 -40.28 -5.59
C SER A 8 19.30 -41.20 -5.87
N LYS A 9 19.84 -41.17 -7.10
CA LYS A 9 21.05 -41.94 -7.48
C LYS A 9 22.26 -41.47 -6.69
N PHE A 10 22.47 -40.16 -6.56
CA PHE A 10 23.58 -39.61 -5.77
C PHE A 10 23.49 -40.03 -4.30
N ALA A 11 22.31 -39.92 -3.67
CA ALA A 11 22.12 -40.34 -2.29
C ALA A 11 22.39 -41.83 -2.08
N ARG A 12 21.95 -42.70 -3.03
CA ARG A 12 22.21 -44.14 -2.96
C ARG A 12 23.72 -44.44 -3.07
N LEU A 13 24.43 -43.85 -4.05
CA LEU A 13 25.84 -44.08 -4.24
C LEU A 13 26.66 -43.59 -3.03
N THR A 14 26.27 -42.48 -2.43
CA THR A 14 26.92 -41.94 -1.22
C THR A 14 26.75 -42.90 -0.04
N LYS A 15 25.54 -43.48 0.12
CA LYS A 15 25.29 -44.48 1.16
C LYS A 15 26.07 -45.77 0.92
N GLU A 16 26.13 -46.26 -0.32
CA GLU A 16 26.93 -47.45 -0.69
C GLU A 16 28.41 -47.23 -0.40
N LYS A 17 28.97 -46.04 -0.72
CA LYS A 17 30.35 -45.65 -0.40
C LYS A 17 30.59 -45.69 1.12
N ALA A 18 29.70 -45.08 1.90
CA ALA A 18 29.82 -45.05 3.36
C ALA A 18 29.86 -46.46 3.98
N ASN A 19 29.03 -47.38 3.48
CA ASN A 19 29.02 -48.78 3.92
C ASN A 19 30.38 -49.45 3.62
N LEU A 20 30.93 -49.25 2.41
CA LEU A 20 32.26 -49.80 2.05
C LEU A 20 33.38 -49.21 2.91
N GLU A 21 33.32 -47.92 3.28
CA GLU A 21 34.29 -47.29 4.19
C GLU A 21 34.21 -47.87 5.60
N GLN A 22 33.01 -48.23 6.07
CA GLN A 22 32.80 -48.91 7.35
C GLN A 22 33.38 -50.34 7.33
N ASP A 23 33.16 -51.08 6.24
CA ASP A 23 33.75 -52.37 6.04
C ASP A 23 35.28 -52.32 6.02
N LEU A 24 35.82 -51.34 5.32
CA LEU A 24 37.30 -51.07 5.25
C LEU A 24 37.86 -50.79 6.64
N ALA A 25 37.19 -49.96 7.43
CA ALA A 25 37.63 -49.64 8.79
C ALA A 25 37.62 -50.89 9.68
N SER A 26 36.60 -51.80 9.52
CA SER A 26 36.52 -53.06 10.21
C SER A 26 37.69 -53.99 9.86
N GLU A 27 38.01 -54.16 8.57
CA GLU A 27 39.16 -55.00 8.14
C GLU A 27 40.53 -54.42 8.58
N ARG A 28 40.70 -53.10 8.57
CA ARG A 28 41.91 -52.44 9.14
C ARG A 28 42.07 -52.69 10.63
N LYS A 29 40.99 -52.72 11.41
CA LYS A 29 41.01 -53.06 12.83
C LYS A 29 41.42 -54.52 13.04
N LYS A 30 40.94 -55.46 12.19
CA LYS A 30 41.36 -56.88 12.24
C LYS A 30 42.86 -57.02 11.98
N ILE A 31 43.42 -56.30 11.00
CA ILE A 31 44.87 -56.29 10.73
C ILE A 31 45.65 -55.84 11.97
N SER A 32 45.26 -54.75 12.61
CA SER A 32 45.95 -54.28 13.84
C SER A 32 45.87 -55.33 14.95
N GLN A 33 44.73 -56.01 15.12
CA GLN A 33 44.61 -57.11 16.10
C GLN A 33 45.49 -58.32 15.78
N LEU A 34 45.50 -58.74 14.49
CA LEU A 34 46.36 -59.85 14.05
C LEU A 34 47.84 -59.52 14.20
N GLN A 35 48.24 -58.31 13.87
CA GLN A 35 49.64 -57.87 14.06
C GLN A 35 50.04 -57.89 15.53
N SER A 36 49.22 -57.39 16.42
CA SER A 36 49.42 -57.42 17.87
C SER A 36 49.54 -58.88 18.37
N GLN A 37 48.64 -59.80 17.93
CA GLN A 37 48.70 -61.22 18.28
C GLN A 37 49.99 -61.89 17.76
N ILE A 38 50.39 -61.62 16.51
CA ILE A 38 51.60 -62.16 15.94
C ILE A 38 52.82 -61.68 16.76
N SER A 39 52.90 -60.42 17.13
CA SER A 39 53.95 -59.86 17.94
C SER A 39 54.00 -60.51 19.32
N SER A 40 52.84 -60.66 19.99
CA SER A 40 52.77 -61.33 21.30
C SER A 40 53.27 -62.79 21.24
N ILE A 41 52.83 -63.53 20.20
CA ILE A 41 53.35 -64.95 20.03
C ILE A 41 54.79 -64.95 19.79
N LYS A 42 55.32 -64.11 18.93
CA LYS A 42 56.80 -64.03 18.65
C LYS A 42 57.58 -63.66 19.90
N GLN A 43 57.17 -62.73 20.71
CA GLN A 43 57.77 -62.33 21.97
C GLN A 43 57.80 -63.47 23.00
N SER A 44 56.79 -64.36 22.96
CA SER A 44 56.74 -65.52 23.86
C SER A 44 57.61 -66.68 23.47
N ILE A 45 58.34 -66.60 22.36
CA ILE A 45 59.40 -67.58 21.94
C ILE A 45 60.74 -67.10 22.50
N THR A 46 61.22 -67.69 23.60
CA THR A 46 62.44 -67.40 24.25
C THR A 46 63.52 -68.50 23.97
N LYS A 47 64.80 -68.21 24.22
CA LYS A 47 65.86 -69.19 24.05
C LYS A 47 65.71 -70.47 24.94
N SER A 48 64.94 -70.42 26.00
CA SER A 48 64.60 -71.49 26.90
C SER A 48 63.34 -72.30 26.53
N THR A 49 62.66 -71.95 25.47
CA THR A 49 61.45 -72.63 25.01
C THR A 49 61.80 -73.94 24.33
N SER A 50 61.18 -75.04 24.67
CA SER A 50 61.39 -76.36 24.05
C SER A 50 61.11 -76.37 22.54
N SER A 51 61.84 -77.14 21.75
CA SER A 51 61.74 -77.23 20.28
C SER A 51 60.26 -77.51 19.80
N SER A 52 59.57 -78.41 20.51
CA SER A 52 58.15 -78.72 20.17
C SER A 52 57.17 -77.50 20.37
N ILE A 53 57.37 -76.74 21.43
CA ILE A 53 56.58 -75.52 21.70
C ILE A 53 56.99 -74.45 20.69
N GLN A 54 58.24 -74.27 20.30
CA GLN A 54 58.66 -73.33 19.26
C GLN A 54 57.96 -73.65 17.91
N GLN A 55 57.99 -74.93 17.50
CA GLN A 55 57.32 -75.36 16.27
C GLN A 55 55.77 -75.08 16.32
N SER A 56 55.10 -75.31 17.45
CA SER A 56 53.74 -75.07 17.64
C SER A 56 53.38 -73.55 17.53
N LYS A 57 54.18 -72.72 18.20
CA LYS A 57 54.01 -71.25 18.13
C LYS A 57 54.31 -70.69 16.73
N GLN A 58 55.30 -71.27 16.03
CA GLN A 58 55.62 -70.89 14.65
C GLN A 58 54.45 -71.21 13.72
N ARG A 59 53.81 -72.36 13.84
CA ARG A 59 52.57 -72.70 13.08
C ARG A 59 51.44 -71.75 13.36
N GLN A 60 51.28 -71.28 14.61
CA GLN A 60 50.30 -70.26 14.96
C GLN A 60 50.61 -68.90 14.30
N VAL A 61 51.86 -68.47 14.27
CA VAL A 61 52.33 -67.26 13.55
C VAL A 61 52.01 -67.39 12.06
N ASP A 62 52.41 -68.56 11.45
CA ASP A 62 52.13 -68.78 10.01
C ASP A 62 50.62 -68.75 9.66
N SER A 63 49.78 -69.33 10.49
CA SER A 63 48.35 -69.25 10.33
C SER A 63 47.85 -67.79 10.39
N LYS A 64 48.24 -67.03 11.42
CA LYS A 64 47.85 -65.62 11.53
C LYS A 64 48.40 -64.72 10.45
N GLN A 65 49.61 -65.06 9.91
CA GLN A 65 50.14 -64.38 8.74
C GLN A 65 49.32 -64.64 7.48
N LYS A 66 48.74 -65.82 7.30
CA LYS A 66 47.78 -66.11 6.21
C LYS A 66 46.52 -65.32 6.37
N ASP A 67 45.96 -65.26 7.58
CA ASP A 67 44.79 -64.44 7.88
C ASP A 67 45.05 -62.95 7.60
N LEU A 68 46.21 -62.45 8.00
CA LEU A 68 46.65 -61.08 7.73
C LEU A 68 46.74 -60.78 6.23
N ALA A 69 47.32 -61.68 5.45
CA ALA A 69 47.42 -61.54 3.99
C ALA A 69 46.03 -61.57 3.34
N GLN A 70 45.11 -62.39 3.87
CA GLN A 70 43.71 -62.41 3.40
C GLN A 70 43.00 -61.10 3.71
N CYS A 71 43.17 -60.51 4.91
CA CYS A 71 42.61 -59.20 5.25
C CYS A 71 43.20 -58.10 4.37
N GLN A 72 44.51 -58.11 4.09
CA GLN A 72 45.15 -57.15 3.18
C GLN A 72 44.55 -57.21 1.78
N LYS A 73 44.29 -58.40 1.25
CA LYS A 73 43.65 -58.60 -0.05
C LYS A 73 42.23 -58.02 -0.06
N LYS A 74 41.48 -58.26 1.03
CA LYS A 74 40.12 -57.67 1.17
C LYS A 74 40.16 -56.15 1.23
N ILE A 75 41.13 -55.55 1.91
CA ILE A 75 41.31 -54.09 1.97
C ILE A 75 41.54 -53.54 0.58
N ALA A 76 42.45 -54.16 -0.20
CA ALA A 76 42.72 -53.72 -1.58
C ALA A 76 41.47 -53.80 -2.46
N ASP A 77 40.63 -54.85 -2.32
CA ASP A 77 39.34 -54.93 -3.04
C ASP A 77 38.36 -53.83 -2.61
N LEU A 78 38.25 -53.61 -1.29
CA LEU A 78 37.36 -52.53 -0.77
C LEU A 78 37.81 -51.15 -1.22
N GLU A 79 39.09 -50.84 -1.21
CA GLU A 79 39.67 -49.59 -1.69
C GLU A 79 39.41 -49.36 -3.20
N ALA A 80 39.58 -50.41 -4.02
CA ALA A 80 39.21 -50.37 -5.43
C ALA A 80 37.70 -50.07 -5.66
N ARG A 81 36.83 -50.73 -4.90
CA ARG A 81 35.39 -50.51 -4.96
C ARG A 81 35.00 -49.13 -4.48
N ILE A 82 35.60 -48.61 -3.44
CA ILE A 82 35.40 -47.24 -2.98
C ILE A 82 35.78 -46.24 -4.07
N SER A 83 36.96 -46.45 -4.69
CA SER A 83 37.43 -45.60 -5.79
C SER A 83 36.47 -45.57 -6.98
N ALA A 84 35.92 -46.74 -7.36
CA ALA A 84 34.90 -46.82 -8.40
C ALA A 84 33.62 -46.04 -8.01
N LYS A 85 33.18 -46.18 -6.75
CA LYS A 85 32.00 -45.41 -6.27
C LYS A 85 32.23 -43.91 -6.24
N VAL A 86 33.44 -43.45 -5.91
CA VAL A 86 33.80 -42.02 -5.98
C VAL A 86 33.73 -41.50 -7.41
N ALA A 87 34.19 -42.27 -8.39
CA ALA A 87 34.07 -41.90 -9.79
C ALA A 87 32.60 -41.79 -10.24
N ASP A 88 31.75 -42.78 -9.87
CA ASP A 88 30.30 -42.76 -10.15
C ASP A 88 29.58 -41.58 -9.51
N ILE A 89 29.93 -41.24 -8.27
CA ILE A 89 29.43 -40.08 -7.54
C ILE A 89 29.81 -38.81 -8.29
N SER A 90 31.08 -38.64 -8.67
CA SER A 90 31.56 -37.46 -9.41
C SER A 90 30.82 -37.27 -10.73
N GLN A 91 30.65 -38.36 -11.50
CA GLN A 91 29.90 -38.32 -12.76
C GLN A 91 28.41 -37.96 -12.55
N THR A 92 27.81 -38.49 -11.50
CA THR A 92 26.40 -38.21 -11.17
C THR A 92 26.22 -36.75 -10.77
N LEU A 93 27.15 -36.16 -9.98
CA LEU A 93 27.18 -34.76 -9.60
C LEU A 93 27.25 -33.83 -10.81
N LYS A 94 28.17 -34.10 -11.75
CA LYS A 94 28.30 -33.31 -12.99
C LYS A 94 26.98 -33.30 -13.80
N LYS A 95 26.30 -34.45 -13.87
CA LYS A 95 24.98 -34.54 -14.55
C LYS A 95 23.89 -33.79 -13.80
N LEU A 96 23.88 -33.85 -12.48
CA LEU A 96 22.94 -33.11 -11.63
C LEU A 96 23.08 -31.60 -11.86
N GLU A 97 24.31 -31.07 -11.79
CA GLU A 97 24.57 -29.66 -12.05
C GLU A 97 24.12 -29.19 -13.43
N GLN A 98 24.32 -30.05 -14.47
CA GLN A 98 23.89 -29.74 -15.82
C GLN A 98 22.36 -29.63 -15.93
N VAL A 99 21.64 -30.55 -15.29
CA VAL A 99 20.17 -30.56 -15.30
C VAL A 99 19.64 -29.37 -14.50
N GLU A 100 20.21 -29.09 -13.34
CA GLU A 100 19.83 -27.90 -12.53
C GLU A 100 20.01 -26.59 -13.30
N LYS A 101 21.13 -26.41 -13.99
CA LYS A 101 21.36 -25.24 -14.85
C LYS A 101 20.38 -25.13 -16.01
N GLN A 102 19.96 -26.26 -16.58
CA GLN A 102 18.96 -26.27 -17.66
C GLN A 102 17.55 -25.90 -17.14
N ASP A 103 17.17 -26.44 -15.99
CA ASP A 103 15.88 -26.14 -15.37
C ASP A 103 15.83 -24.68 -14.91
N GLN A 104 16.91 -24.15 -14.34
CA GLN A 104 17.00 -22.73 -13.98
C GLN A 104 16.83 -21.83 -15.21
N LYS A 105 17.51 -22.11 -16.31
CA LYS A 105 17.38 -21.34 -17.54
C LYS A 105 15.96 -21.36 -18.11
N LYS A 106 15.24 -22.50 -17.99
CA LYS A 106 13.85 -22.60 -18.42
C LYS A 106 12.94 -21.74 -17.54
N GLN A 107 13.12 -21.81 -16.20
CA GLN A 107 12.33 -21.02 -15.26
C GLN A 107 12.55 -19.52 -15.48
N ASP A 108 13.81 -19.10 -15.71
CA ASP A 108 14.15 -17.69 -15.99
C ASP A 108 13.53 -17.22 -17.31
N ALA A 109 13.54 -18.06 -18.36
CA ALA A 109 12.93 -17.75 -19.66
C ALA A 109 11.41 -17.65 -19.55
N ASP A 110 10.76 -18.57 -18.83
CA ASP A 110 9.31 -18.54 -18.60
C ASP A 110 8.90 -17.35 -17.72
N GLY A 111 9.72 -17.02 -16.70
CA GLY A 111 9.53 -15.83 -15.87
C GLY A 111 9.63 -14.52 -16.67
N ASN A 112 10.62 -14.40 -17.55
CA ASN A 112 10.77 -13.24 -18.42
C ASN A 112 9.60 -13.10 -19.40
N ARG A 113 9.18 -14.22 -20.01
CA ARG A 113 8.02 -14.23 -20.89
C ARG A 113 6.74 -13.75 -20.22
N ARG A 114 6.46 -14.22 -18.99
CA ARG A 114 5.30 -13.76 -18.20
C ARG A 114 5.38 -12.26 -17.91
N ARG A 115 6.54 -11.75 -17.50
CA ARG A 115 6.74 -10.31 -17.26
C ARG A 115 6.52 -9.48 -18.53
N ASP A 116 6.99 -9.96 -19.69
CA ASP A 116 6.79 -9.28 -20.96
C ASP A 116 5.30 -9.27 -21.37
N GLU A 117 4.58 -10.35 -21.11
CA GLU A 117 3.13 -10.44 -21.37
C GLU A 117 2.36 -9.49 -20.43
N GLU A 118 2.70 -9.46 -19.12
CA GLU A 118 2.12 -8.53 -18.15
C GLU A 118 2.38 -7.06 -18.51
N LEU A 119 3.61 -6.73 -18.90
CA LEU A 119 3.97 -5.38 -19.35
C LEU A 119 3.21 -4.95 -20.61
N ARG A 120 3.03 -5.86 -21.56
CA ARG A 120 2.23 -5.58 -22.77
C ARG A 120 0.78 -5.34 -22.42
N HIS A 121 0.22 -6.16 -21.54
CA HIS A 121 -1.16 -5.98 -21.06
C HIS A 121 -1.32 -4.66 -20.30
N ALA A 122 -0.43 -4.36 -19.35
CA ALA A 122 -0.46 -3.10 -18.62
C ALA A 122 -0.39 -1.87 -19.56
N ARG A 123 0.51 -1.88 -20.54
CA ARG A 123 0.61 -0.81 -21.55
C ARG A 123 -0.64 -0.69 -22.42
N ALA A 124 -1.29 -1.80 -22.75
CA ALA A 124 -2.55 -1.78 -23.51
C ALA A 124 -3.69 -1.14 -22.69
N VAL A 125 -3.81 -1.51 -21.42
CA VAL A 125 -4.79 -0.92 -20.48
C VAL A 125 -4.53 0.57 -20.31
N THR A 126 -3.28 0.99 -20.07
CA THR A 126 -2.93 2.42 -19.93
C THR A 126 -3.33 3.21 -21.18
N ARG A 127 -3.00 2.72 -22.39
CA ARG A 127 -3.38 3.39 -23.64
C ARG A 127 -4.89 3.53 -23.82
N GLU A 128 -5.66 2.50 -23.44
CA GLU A 128 -7.12 2.57 -23.52
C GLU A 128 -7.69 3.55 -22.50
N THR A 129 -7.15 3.56 -21.27
CA THR A 129 -7.51 4.54 -20.24
C THR A 129 -7.20 5.97 -20.69
N ASP A 130 -6.00 6.22 -21.24
CA ASP A 130 -5.61 7.54 -21.76
C ASP A 130 -6.53 7.99 -22.88
N ARG A 131 -6.92 7.07 -23.78
CA ARG A 131 -7.87 7.36 -24.86
C ARG A 131 -9.25 7.73 -24.30
N GLN A 132 -9.75 6.99 -23.31
CA GLN A 132 -11.04 7.28 -22.67
C GLN A 132 -11.00 8.64 -21.97
N VAL A 133 -9.92 8.94 -21.21
CA VAL A 133 -9.71 10.23 -20.57
C VAL A 133 -9.69 11.36 -21.60
N HIS A 134 -9.00 11.17 -22.74
CA HIS A 134 -8.96 12.18 -23.81
C HIS A 134 -10.35 12.43 -24.42
N LEU A 135 -11.11 11.37 -24.72
CA LEU A 135 -12.48 11.50 -25.22
C LEU A 135 -13.40 12.18 -24.19
N GLN A 136 -13.26 11.83 -22.92
CA GLN A 136 -14.03 12.42 -21.85
C GLN A 136 -13.70 13.91 -21.69
N LYS A 137 -12.43 14.31 -21.78
CA LYS A 137 -12.01 15.72 -21.80
C LYS A 137 -12.61 16.49 -22.98
N GLN A 138 -12.69 15.89 -24.17
CA GLN A 138 -13.32 16.54 -25.32
C GLN A 138 -14.82 16.78 -25.12
N ILE A 139 -15.53 15.82 -24.53
CA ILE A 139 -16.95 15.94 -24.21
C ILE A 139 -17.15 16.98 -23.10
N SER A 140 -16.31 16.95 -22.05
CA SER A 140 -16.36 17.90 -20.94
C SER A 140 -16.08 19.33 -21.42
N ASN A 141 -15.08 19.54 -22.27
CA ASN A 141 -14.81 20.87 -22.83
C ASN A 141 -16.00 21.44 -23.62
N SER A 142 -16.70 20.62 -24.39
CA SER A 142 -17.92 21.06 -25.11
C SER A 142 -19.07 21.40 -24.15
N ARG A 143 -19.20 20.64 -23.05
CA ARG A 143 -20.16 20.90 -21.99
C ARG A 143 -19.82 22.17 -21.21
N LEU A 144 -18.55 22.35 -20.88
CA LEU A 144 -18.04 23.51 -20.16
C LEU A 144 -18.41 24.83 -20.83
N VAL A 145 -18.26 24.93 -22.15
CA VAL A 145 -18.62 26.17 -22.90
C VAL A 145 -20.09 26.49 -22.77
N ILE A 146 -20.96 25.49 -22.75
CA ILE A 146 -22.42 25.69 -22.59
C ILE A 146 -22.75 26.11 -21.16
N ASP A 147 -22.10 25.50 -20.17
CA ASP A 147 -22.35 25.79 -18.75
C ASP A 147 -21.83 27.14 -18.33
N LEU A 148 -20.67 27.57 -18.83
CA LEU A 148 -20.12 28.91 -18.61
C LEU A 148 -21.04 30.03 -19.16
N ALA A 149 -21.74 29.77 -20.29
CA ALA A 149 -22.70 30.72 -20.84
C ALA A 149 -23.98 30.88 -19.96
N ARG A 150 -24.23 29.90 -19.08
CA ARG A 150 -25.41 29.89 -18.15
C ARG A 150 -25.08 30.37 -16.74
N LEU A 151 -23.79 30.66 -16.46
CA LEU A 151 -23.41 31.16 -15.15
C LEU A 151 -24.11 32.48 -14.84
N PRO A 152 -24.62 32.67 -13.61
CA PRO A 152 -25.19 33.95 -13.19
C PRO A 152 -24.10 35.03 -13.13
N GLU A 153 -24.48 36.29 -13.35
CA GLU A 153 -23.55 37.42 -13.21
C GLU A 153 -22.98 37.51 -11.79
N THR A 154 -23.76 37.11 -10.80
CA THR A 154 -23.38 37.14 -9.39
C THR A 154 -23.80 35.85 -8.71
N ILE A 155 -22.83 35.17 -8.08
CA ILE A 155 -23.10 34.04 -7.19
C ILE A 155 -23.39 34.53 -5.77
N LYS A 156 -24.40 33.93 -5.13
CA LYS A 156 -24.71 34.15 -3.72
C LYS A 156 -24.12 33.04 -2.87
N VAL A 157 -23.33 33.41 -1.89
CA VAL A 157 -22.76 32.51 -0.88
C VAL A 157 -23.49 32.76 0.44
N LEU A 158 -24.27 31.80 0.91
CA LEU A 158 -24.90 31.82 2.22
C LEU A 158 -23.92 31.29 3.26
N PHE A 159 -23.36 32.17 4.08
CA PHE A 159 -22.49 31.84 5.20
C PHE A 159 -23.36 31.60 6.44
N VAL A 160 -23.43 30.36 6.89
CA VAL A 160 -24.21 29.91 8.04
C VAL A 160 -23.25 29.69 9.20
N ALA A 161 -23.27 30.59 10.18
CA ALA A 161 -22.40 30.57 11.35
C ALA A 161 -23.14 30.04 12.60
N SER A 162 -22.68 28.94 13.17
CA SER A 162 -23.24 28.37 14.38
C SER A 162 -22.17 28.16 15.45
N ASN A 163 -22.33 28.84 16.58
CA ASN A 163 -21.37 28.83 17.68
C ASN A 163 -22.10 28.81 19.03
N PRO A 164 -22.65 27.64 19.47
CA PRO A 164 -23.41 27.53 20.70
C PRO A 164 -22.60 27.93 21.94
N LEU A 165 -23.29 28.46 22.95
CA LEU A 165 -22.67 28.98 24.16
C LEU A 165 -22.01 27.92 25.06
N ASP A 166 -22.45 26.68 24.93
CA ASP A 166 -21.96 25.50 25.64
C ASP A 166 -20.85 24.74 24.90
N GLN A 167 -20.37 25.28 23.78
CA GLN A 167 -19.23 24.78 23.01
C GLN A 167 -18.01 25.71 23.12
N ASN A 168 -16.84 25.21 22.72
CA ASN A 168 -15.65 26.05 22.57
C ASN A 168 -15.92 27.15 21.54
N GLN A 169 -15.67 28.40 21.90
CA GLN A 169 -15.98 29.53 21.02
C GLN A 169 -15.02 29.57 19.84
N LEU A 170 -15.56 29.56 18.62
CA LEU A 170 -14.83 29.67 17.35
C LEU A 170 -14.81 31.15 16.90
N ARG A 171 -13.75 31.53 16.16
CA ARG A 171 -13.61 32.88 15.59
C ARG A 171 -14.24 32.95 14.18
N LEU A 172 -15.55 32.64 14.09
CA LEU A 172 -16.31 32.67 12.85
C LEU A 172 -16.39 34.09 12.24
N ASP A 173 -16.28 35.11 13.05
CA ASP A 173 -16.15 36.51 12.66
C ASP A 173 -14.85 36.77 11.88
N GLU A 174 -13.74 36.18 12.31
CA GLU A 174 -12.46 36.29 11.62
C GLU A 174 -12.43 35.46 10.32
N GLU A 175 -13.12 34.33 10.30
CA GLU A 175 -13.20 33.51 9.09
C GLU A 175 -13.90 34.26 7.97
N ILE A 176 -15.13 34.76 8.18
CA ILE A 176 -15.86 35.50 7.12
C ILE A 176 -15.14 36.80 6.74
N ARG A 177 -14.46 37.45 7.70
CA ARG A 177 -13.63 38.63 7.42
C ARG A 177 -12.48 38.25 6.50
N ALA A 178 -11.70 37.22 6.79
CA ALA A 178 -10.57 36.78 5.97
C ALA A 178 -11.03 36.38 4.56
N ILE A 179 -12.14 35.65 4.44
CA ILE A 179 -12.77 35.31 3.17
C ILE A 179 -13.10 36.59 2.38
N THR A 180 -13.80 37.52 3.02
CA THR A 180 -14.27 38.76 2.35
C THR A 180 -13.10 39.64 1.91
N GLU A 181 -12.05 39.78 2.71
CA GLU A 181 -10.83 40.51 2.38
C GLU A 181 -10.12 39.91 1.15
N LYS A 182 -9.99 38.57 1.10
CA LYS A 182 -9.39 37.87 -0.04
C LYS A 182 -10.21 38.03 -1.33
N VAL A 183 -11.55 37.86 -1.24
CA VAL A 183 -12.44 38.04 -2.39
C VAL A 183 -12.43 39.48 -2.90
N ARG A 184 -12.40 40.47 -2.02
CA ARG A 184 -12.28 41.90 -2.41
C ARG A 184 -11.00 42.17 -3.20
N ALA A 185 -9.94 41.47 -2.98
CA ALA A 185 -8.67 41.60 -3.70
C ALA A 185 -8.64 40.82 -5.03
N SER A 186 -9.68 40.06 -5.37
CA SER A 186 -9.77 39.27 -6.59
C SER A 186 -10.37 40.03 -7.77
N ASP A 187 -10.21 39.48 -8.98
CA ASP A 187 -10.66 40.10 -10.23
C ASP A 187 -12.18 40.19 -10.36
N TYR A 188 -12.89 39.15 -9.84
CA TYR A 188 -14.35 39.02 -9.93
C TYR A 188 -15.04 39.30 -8.60
N ARG A 189 -14.49 40.21 -7.78
CA ARG A 189 -15.04 40.56 -6.45
C ARG A 189 -16.53 40.92 -6.47
N ASP A 190 -16.99 41.54 -7.54
CA ASP A 190 -18.39 42.02 -7.69
C ASP A 190 -19.33 40.88 -8.10
N SER A 191 -18.78 39.74 -8.55
CA SER A 191 -19.53 38.53 -8.90
C SER A 191 -19.72 37.56 -7.73
N VAL A 192 -19.21 37.89 -6.53
CA VAL A 192 -19.34 37.05 -5.34
C VAL A 192 -20.01 37.84 -4.21
N GLN A 193 -21.26 37.50 -3.90
CA GLN A 193 -22.03 38.15 -2.84
C GLN A 193 -22.17 37.23 -1.63
N PHE A 194 -21.71 37.69 -0.47
CA PHE A 194 -21.90 36.96 0.80
C PHE A 194 -23.12 37.47 1.54
N VAL A 195 -23.91 36.51 2.03
CA VAL A 195 -25.02 36.74 2.97
C VAL A 195 -24.77 35.88 4.19
N SER A 196 -24.73 36.47 5.38
CA SER A 196 -24.43 35.76 6.63
C SER A 196 -25.64 35.56 7.50
N ARG A 197 -25.76 34.37 8.10
CA ARG A 197 -26.68 34.03 9.16
C ARG A 197 -25.89 33.63 10.40
N TRP A 198 -25.93 34.49 11.42
CA TRP A 198 -25.21 34.32 12.68
C TRP A 198 -26.09 33.63 13.71
N ALA A 199 -25.46 32.93 14.66
CA ALA A 199 -26.15 32.21 15.71
C ALA A 199 -27.24 31.29 15.15
N ALA A 200 -26.95 30.62 14.02
CA ALA A 200 -27.94 29.94 13.21
C ALA A 200 -28.61 28.78 13.94
N ARG A 201 -29.93 28.77 13.93
CA ARG A 201 -30.76 27.65 14.36
C ARG A 201 -31.15 26.79 13.16
N PRO A 202 -31.56 25.53 13.34
CA PRO A 202 -31.92 24.67 12.21
C PRO A 202 -32.98 25.26 11.28
N LEU A 203 -33.98 25.92 11.82
CA LEU A 203 -35.07 26.52 11.02
C LEU A 203 -34.65 27.83 10.31
N ASP A 204 -33.65 28.56 10.88
CA ASP A 204 -33.06 29.74 10.22
C ASP A 204 -32.35 29.35 8.92
N LEU A 205 -31.76 28.14 8.85
CA LEU A 205 -31.21 27.62 7.61
C LEU A 205 -32.26 27.48 6.52
N LEU A 206 -33.42 26.85 6.82
CA LEU A 206 -34.55 26.74 5.85
C LEU A 206 -35.05 28.09 5.39
N GLN A 207 -35.20 29.04 6.31
CA GLN A 207 -35.65 30.40 6.00
C GLN A 207 -34.63 31.09 5.07
N ALA A 208 -33.34 31.03 5.38
CA ALA A 208 -32.30 31.68 4.59
C ALA A 208 -32.13 31.05 3.19
N LEU A 209 -32.30 29.75 3.07
CA LEU A 209 -32.27 29.06 1.77
C LEU A 209 -33.43 29.55 0.86
N ASN A 210 -34.63 29.69 1.39
CA ASN A 210 -35.79 30.20 0.66
C ASN A 210 -35.65 31.71 0.29
N GLU A 211 -35.15 32.51 1.23
CA GLU A 211 -35.00 33.96 1.09
C GLU A 211 -33.94 34.33 0.05
N HIS A 212 -32.77 33.65 0.12
CA HIS A 212 -31.59 34.04 -0.67
C HIS A 212 -31.40 33.21 -1.92
N ARG A 213 -31.93 31.98 -1.97
CA ARG A 213 -31.70 31.01 -3.07
C ARG A 213 -30.21 30.93 -3.45
N PRO A 214 -29.32 30.53 -2.53
CA PRO A 214 -27.87 30.63 -2.71
C PRO A 214 -27.38 29.65 -3.78
N HIS A 215 -26.28 30.00 -4.43
CA HIS A 215 -25.50 29.10 -5.30
C HIS A 215 -24.48 28.28 -4.51
N VAL A 216 -24.06 28.84 -3.36
CA VAL A 216 -23.12 28.18 -2.43
C VAL A 216 -23.66 28.29 -1.01
N VAL A 217 -23.66 27.19 -0.27
CA VAL A 217 -23.85 27.22 1.18
C VAL A 217 -22.51 26.91 1.84
N HIS A 218 -22.09 27.80 2.74
CA HIS A 218 -20.93 27.59 3.59
C HIS A 218 -21.40 27.52 5.05
N PHE A 219 -21.38 26.32 5.61
CA PHE A 219 -21.59 26.13 7.03
C PHE A 219 -20.26 26.24 7.77
N SER A 220 -20.21 27.09 8.77
CA SER A 220 -19.06 27.23 9.66
C SER A 220 -19.50 27.09 11.11
N GLY A 221 -18.88 26.14 11.83
CA GLY A 221 -19.26 25.81 13.19
C GLY A 221 -18.70 24.45 13.62
N HIS A 222 -19.30 23.90 14.66
CA HIS A 222 -18.91 22.61 15.18
C HIS A 222 -19.59 21.44 14.44
N GLY A 223 -18.90 20.29 14.42
CA GLY A 223 -19.43 18.99 14.02
C GLY A 223 -19.16 17.93 15.09
N SER A 224 -19.97 16.88 15.11
CA SER A 224 -19.81 15.77 16.02
C SER A 224 -19.21 14.54 15.35
N ILE A 225 -18.56 13.69 16.13
CA ILE A 225 -18.04 12.38 15.67
C ILE A 225 -19.13 11.45 15.11
N ASN A 226 -20.41 11.74 15.41
CA ASN A 226 -21.55 10.98 14.87
C ASN A 226 -22.09 11.55 13.55
N ASN A 227 -21.27 12.34 12.83
CA ASN A 227 -21.67 13.00 11.59
C ASN A 227 -22.91 13.90 11.75
N GLU A 228 -22.96 14.71 12.82
CA GLU A 228 -24.00 15.70 13.03
C GLU A 228 -23.40 17.09 13.00
N LEU A 229 -24.11 18.06 12.42
CA LEU A 229 -23.74 19.47 12.54
C LEU A 229 -24.37 20.08 13.79
N ILE A 230 -23.62 20.94 14.43
CA ILE A 230 -24.03 21.58 15.69
C ILE A 230 -24.57 22.97 15.39
N PHE A 231 -25.88 23.15 15.58
CA PHE A 231 -26.58 24.41 15.49
C PHE A 231 -26.88 24.97 16.89
N GLN A 232 -27.36 26.19 16.98
CA GLN A 232 -27.87 26.74 18.22
C GLN A 232 -29.36 26.40 18.42
N ALA A 233 -29.75 26.15 19.67
CA ALA A 233 -31.10 26.14 20.12
C ALA A 233 -31.62 27.57 20.46
N ASP A 234 -32.88 27.71 20.83
CA ASP A 234 -33.50 29.03 21.18
C ASP A 234 -32.85 29.67 22.40
N ASP A 235 -32.32 28.88 23.31
CA ASP A 235 -31.64 29.33 24.53
C ASP A 235 -30.12 29.51 24.32
N GLY A 236 -29.63 29.34 23.11
CA GLY A 236 -28.22 29.45 22.77
C GLY A 236 -27.39 28.17 23.00
N SER A 237 -28.00 27.10 23.53
CA SER A 237 -27.33 25.82 23.75
C SER A 237 -27.15 25.01 22.44
N THR A 238 -26.43 23.89 22.53
CA THR A 238 -26.19 22.96 21.40
C THR A 238 -27.49 22.33 20.92
N LYS A 239 -27.72 22.37 19.59
CA LYS A 239 -28.73 21.62 18.86
C LYS A 239 -28.10 20.75 17.79
N LEU A 240 -28.11 19.44 17.98
CA LEU A 240 -27.57 18.48 16.98
C LEU A 240 -28.55 18.34 15.79
N VAL A 241 -27.99 18.38 14.59
CA VAL A 241 -28.72 18.18 13.33
C VAL A 241 -28.08 17.04 12.56
N SER A 242 -28.86 15.98 12.34
CA SER A 242 -28.34 14.76 11.70
C SER A 242 -27.98 15.00 10.23
N GLN A 243 -27.05 14.21 9.71
CA GLN A 243 -26.68 14.16 8.30
C GLN A 243 -27.90 14.05 7.39
N LYS A 244 -28.85 13.13 7.70
CA LYS A 244 -30.10 12.95 6.94
C LYS A 244 -30.89 14.23 6.82
N ALA A 245 -31.03 15.02 7.91
CA ALA A 245 -31.76 16.28 7.92
C ALA A 245 -31.06 17.32 7.03
N ILE A 246 -29.74 17.44 7.11
CA ILE A 246 -28.95 18.37 6.28
C ILE A 246 -29.07 18.02 4.80
N VAL A 247 -28.83 16.75 4.42
CA VAL A 247 -28.93 16.30 3.02
C VAL A 247 -30.30 16.56 2.45
N ARG A 248 -31.39 16.23 3.20
CA ARG A 248 -32.75 16.49 2.76
C ARG A 248 -33.05 17.99 2.64
N THR A 249 -32.51 18.82 3.53
CA THR A 249 -32.69 20.28 3.45
C THR A 249 -32.02 20.84 2.19
N MET A 250 -30.77 20.40 1.88
CA MET A 250 -30.05 20.83 0.67
C MET A 250 -30.75 20.34 -0.61
N SER A 251 -31.29 19.12 -0.62
CA SER A 251 -32.00 18.58 -1.79
C SER A 251 -33.22 19.38 -2.19
N ASN A 252 -33.88 20.06 -1.23
CA ASN A 252 -35.06 20.88 -1.52
C ASN A 252 -34.73 22.20 -2.25
N VAL A 253 -33.47 22.61 -2.31
CA VAL A 253 -33.01 23.84 -2.96
C VAL A 253 -31.92 23.55 -4.03
N ALA A 254 -31.81 22.31 -4.44
CA ALA A 254 -30.77 21.82 -5.37
C ALA A 254 -30.84 22.53 -6.76
N ASP A 255 -31.98 23.05 -7.18
CA ASP A 255 -32.14 23.72 -8.48
C ASP A 255 -31.16 24.90 -8.68
N ASN A 256 -30.71 25.54 -7.60
CA ASN A 256 -29.83 26.70 -7.65
C ASN A 256 -28.49 26.45 -6.92
N LEU A 257 -28.46 25.46 -6.02
CA LEU A 257 -27.32 25.18 -5.17
C LEU A 257 -26.30 24.29 -5.91
N ARG A 258 -25.10 24.82 -6.12
CA ARG A 258 -24.04 24.16 -6.88
C ARG A 258 -22.93 23.60 -5.99
N LEU A 259 -22.63 24.28 -4.87
CA LEU A 259 -21.56 23.90 -3.95
C LEU A 259 -22.04 23.98 -2.49
N VAL A 260 -21.64 23.00 -1.68
CA VAL A 260 -21.75 23.07 -0.21
C VAL A 260 -20.41 22.91 0.42
N VAL A 261 -20.03 23.81 1.33
CA VAL A 261 -18.82 23.73 2.15
C VAL A 261 -19.23 23.53 3.61
N PHE A 262 -18.83 22.40 4.18
CA PHE A 262 -19.00 22.13 5.59
C PHE A 262 -17.67 22.33 6.32
N ASN A 263 -17.44 23.55 6.79
CA ASN A 263 -16.26 23.91 7.58
C ASN A 263 -16.52 23.58 9.06
N ALA A 264 -16.60 22.30 9.35
CA ALA A 264 -16.93 21.72 10.65
C ALA A 264 -16.24 20.35 10.80
N CYS A 265 -15.79 20.00 12.00
CA CYS A 265 -15.15 18.72 12.27
C CYS A 265 -16.05 17.53 11.82
N PHE A 266 -15.42 16.45 11.29
CA PHE A 266 -16.10 15.19 10.92
C PHE A 266 -17.29 15.35 9.96
N SER A 267 -17.24 16.35 9.08
CA SER A 267 -18.34 16.67 8.14
C SER A 267 -18.19 15.99 6.77
N GLN A 268 -17.20 15.11 6.59
CA GLN A 268 -16.97 14.38 5.34
C GLN A 268 -18.21 13.62 4.87
N ALA A 269 -18.88 12.91 5.78
CA ALA A 269 -20.05 12.09 5.43
C ALA A 269 -21.24 12.93 4.92
N GLN A 270 -21.42 14.15 5.46
CA GLN A 270 -22.42 15.10 4.97
C GLN A 270 -22.07 15.58 3.56
N ALA A 271 -20.79 15.93 3.34
CA ALA A 271 -20.30 16.39 2.04
C ALA A 271 -20.50 15.30 0.97
N GLU A 272 -20.08 14.07 1.25
CA GLU A 272 -20.28 12.95 0.33
C GLU A 272 -21.77 12.70 0.02
N ALA A 273 -22.62 12.68 1.04
CA ALA A 273 -24.03 12.38 0.84
C ALA A 273 -24.79 13.49 0.09
N VAL A 274 -24.41 14.77 0.26
CA VAL A 274 -25.11 15.89 -0.40
C VAL A 274 -24.80 15.96 -1.91
N THR A 275 -23.70 15.38 -2.40
CA THR A 275 -23.36 15.35 -3.83
C THR A 275 -24.34 14.54 -4.68
N GLN A 276 -25.25 13.78 -4.07
CA GLN A 276 -26.38 13.21 -4.82
C GLN A 276 -27.33 14.27 -5.38
N HIS A 277 -27.23 15.51 -4.87
CA HIS A 277 -28.16 16.60 -5.19
C HIS A 277 -27.45 17.89 -5.66
N VAL A 278 -26.16 18.05 -5.39
CA VAL A 278 -25.36 19.24 -5.77
C VAL A 278 -24.11 18.82 -6.53
N GLU A 279 -23.55 19.73 -7.36
CA GLU A 279 -22.42 19.43 -8.22
C GLU A 279 -21.14 19.06 -7.42
N ALA A 280 -20.89 19.78 -6.32
CA ALA A 280 -19.74 19.52 -5.45
C ALA A 280 -20.03 19.82 -3.98
N ALA A 281 -19.26 19.16 -3.10
CA ALA A 281 -19.25 19.49 -1.68
C ALA A 281 -17.85 19.31 -1.09
N ILE A 282 -17.56 20.12 -0.06
CA ILE A 282 -16.33 20.05 0.72
C ILE A 282 -16.70 19.74 2.17
N GLY A 283 -15.99 18.81 2.79
CA GLY A 283 -16.15 18.45 4.21
C GLY A 283 -14.82 18.07 4.82
N MET A 284 -14.79 17.94 6.16
CA MET A 284 -13.59 17.61 6.92
C MET A 284 -13.61 16.15 7.34
N SER A 285 -12.52 15.41 7.04
CA SER A 285 -12.38 13.99 7.38
C SER A 285 -12.13 13.77 8.87
N ASP A 286 -11.61 14.78 9.55
CA ASP A 286 -11.24 14.74 10.97
C ASP A 286 -11.57 16.08 11.66
N ALA A 287 -11.14 16.26 12.90
CA ALA A 287 -11.17 17.54 13.56
C ALA A 287 -10.27 18.53 12.81
N ILE A 288 -10.79 19.73 12.56
CA ILE A 288 -10.04 20.83 11.96
C ILE A 288 -9.90 21.97 12.97
N GLY A 289 -8.69 22.52 13.06
CA GLY A 289 -8.42 23.70 13.90
C GLY A 289 -9.04 24.96 13.33
N ASP A 290 -9.40 25.92 14.19
CA ASP A 290 -10.03 27.20 13.82
C ASP A 290 -9.15 28.01 12.82
N GLU A 291 -7.82 27.98 13.03
CA GLU A 291 -6.86 28.62 12.13
C GLU A 291 -6.81 27.93 10.75
N ALA A 292 -6.74 26.58 10.74
CA ALA A 292 -6.74 25.81 9.50
C ALA A 292 -8.02 26.05 8.68
N ALA A 293 -9.19 25.98 9.34
CA ALA A 293 -10.48 26.24 8.75
C ALA A 293 -10.55 27.63 8.08
N ARG A 294 -10.07 28.65 8.78
CA ARG A 294 -10.01 30.05 8.28
C ARG A 294 -9.06 30.21 7.09
N VAL A 295 -7.81 29.69 7.18
CA VAL A 295 -6.79 29.80 6.14
C VAL A 295 -7.26 29.09 4.87
N PHE A 296 -7.76 27.86 5.00
CA PHE A 296 -8.33 27.09 3.90
C PHE A 296 -9.46 27.84 3.20
N ALA A 297 -10.49 28.26 3.96
CA ALA A 297 -11.66 28.91 3.38
C ALA A 297 -11.32 30.24 2.72
N ALA A 298 -10.45 31.06 3.33
CA ALA A 298 -10.05 32.36 2.76
C ALA A 298 -9.34 32.18 1.39
N GLN A 299 -8.43 31.22 1.28
CA GLN A 299 -7.73 30.97 0.02
C GLN A 299 -8.61 30.30 -1.02
N PHE A 300 -9.49 29.37 -0.61
CA PHE A 300 -10.49 28.75 -1.47
C PHE A 300 -11.35 29.81 -2.16
N TYR A 301 -11.98 30.70 -1.40
CA TYR A 301 -12.81 31.76 -1.95
C TYR A 301 -12.02 32.83 -2.72
N SER A 302 -10.77 33.07 -2.36
CA SER A 302 -9.87 33.90 -3.17
C SER A 302 -9.74 33.35 -4.59
N ALA A 303 -9.45 32.07 -4.72
CA ALA A 303 -9.31 31.40 -6.02
C ALA A 303 -10.63 31.40 -6.82
N ILE A 304 -11.78 31.18 -6.16
CA ILE A 304 -13.10 31.34 -6.79
C ILE A 304 -13.28 32.76 -7.32
N GLY A 305 -12.88 33.77 -6.53
CA GLY A 305 -12.93 35.18 -6.94
C GLY A 305 -12.00 35.52 -8.10
N PHE A 306 -10.96 34.75 -8.38
CA PHE A 306 -10.14 34.80 -9.57
C PHE A 306 -10.64 33.95 -10.74
N GLY A 307 -11.86 33.42 -10.66
CA GLY A 307 -12.48 32.58 -11.72
C GLY A 307 -11.86 31.22 -11.88
N ARG A 308 -11.22 30.67 -10.84
CA ARG A 308 -10.69 29.30 -10.88
C ARG A 308 -11.78 28.26 -10.68
N PRO A 309 -11.70 27.09 -11.32
CA PRO A 309 -12.65 26.00 -11.07
C PRO A 309 -12.54 25.50 -9.62
N VAL A 310 -13.59 24.88 -9.14
CA VAL A 310 -13.71 24.45 -7.74
C VAL A 310 -12.54 23.56 -7.30
N LYS A 311 -12.05 22.66 -8.17
CA LYS A 311 -10.88 21.82 -7.87
C LYS A 311 -9.61 22.64 -7.62
N GLN A 312 -9.30 23.58 -8.52
CA GLN A 312 -8.12 24.43 -8.34
C GLN A 312 -8.25 25.32 -7.11
N ALA A 313 -9.46 25.80 -6.82
CA ALA A 313 -9.72 26.58 -5.61
C ALA A 313 -9.49 25.74 -4.35
N PHE A 314 -9.96 24.50 -4.36
CA PHE A 314 -9.73 23.53 -3.27
C PHE A 314 -8.23 23.26 -3.07
N ASP A 315 -7.49 22.98 -4.15
CA ASP A 315 -6.05 22.72 -4.08
C ASP A 315 -5.29 23.93 -3.54
N GLN A 316 -5.64 25.15 -3.96
CA GLN A 316 -5.04 26.36 -3.40
C GLN A 316 -5.37 26.56 -1.91
N GLY A 317 -6.53 26.11 -1.44
CA GLY A 317 -6.84 26.08 -0.01
C GLY A 317 -5.91 25.13 0.76
N ILE A 318 -5.62 23.95 0.21
CA ILE A 318 -4.65 22.99 0.76
C ILE A 318 -3.22 23.58 0.72
N ASP A 319 -2.82 24.17 -0.42
CA ASP A 319 -1.51 24.82 -0.56
C ASP A 319 -1.29 25.92 0.48
N ALA A 320 -2.35 26.66 0.83
CA ALA A 320 -2.27 27.68 1.86
C ALA A 320 -1.99 27.10 3.24
N LEU A 321 -2.56 25.96 3.60
CA LEU A 321 -2.24 25.25 4.86
C LEU A 321 -0.76 24.85 4.90
N LEU A 322 -0.25 24.29 3.80
CA LEU A 322 1.16 23.92 3.67
C LEU A 322 2.09 25.12 3.78
N LEU A 323 1.75 26.24 3.12
CA LEU A 323 2.55 27.46 3.13
C LEU A 323 2.59 28.13 4.52
N GLU A 324 1.51 28.06 5.28
CA GLU A 324 1.44 28.55 6.67
C GLU A 324 2.02 27.55 7.69
N GLY A 325 2.43 26.34 7.23
CA GLY A 325 2.99 25.31 8.11
C GLY A 325 1.95 24.69 9.05
N ILE A 326 0.68 24.65 8.64
CA ILE A 326 -0.42 24.07 9.40
C ILE A 326 -0.57 22.60 8.96
N PRO A 327 -0.30 21.60 9.83
CA PRO A 327 -0.25 20.20 9.47
C PRO A 327 -1.65 19.56 9.42
N GLU A 328 -2.60 20.20 8.73
CA GLU A 328 -4.01 19.76 8.59
C GLU A 328 -4.44 19.70 7.11
N GLU A 329 -3.49 19.67 6.17
CA GLU A 329 -3.72 19.65 4.73
C GLU A 329 -4.46 18.40 4.25
N GLU A 330 -4.40 17.31 5.01
CA GLU A 330 -5.13 16.08 4.73
C GLU A 330 -6.56 16.05 5.28
N THR A 331 -6.97 17.08 6.02
CA THR A 331 -8.30 17.12 6.67
C THR A 331 -9.42 17.52 5.71
N PRO A 332 -9.30 18.58 4.87
CA PRO A 332 -10.34 18.91 3.89
C PRO A 332 -10.44 17.86 2.79
N ARG A 333 -11.67 17.52 2.40
CA ARG A 333 -11.99 16.58 1.32
C ARG A 333 -13.04 17.17 0.40
N ILE A 334 -12.84 16.98 -0.91
CA ILE A 334 -13.78 17.38 -1.93
C ILE A 334 -14.49 16.18 -2.53
N PHE A 335 -15.78 16.29 -2.76
CA PHE A 335 -16.66 15.29 -3.37
C PHE A 335 -17.41 15.93 -4.52
N THR A 336 -17.70 15.17 -5.57
CA THR A 336 -18.49 15.63 -6.73
C THR A 336 -19.63 14.67 -7.02
N GLN A 337 -20.66 15.18 -7.66
CA GLN A 337 -21.75 14.37 -8.19
C GLN A 337 -21.21 13.39 -9.24
N GLU A 338 -21.80 12.22 -9.32
CA GLU A 338 -21.42 11.20 -10.30
C GLU A 338 -21.45 11.75 -11.74
N GLY A 339 -20.35 11.61 -12.45
CA GLY A 339 -20.18 12.09 -13.82
C GLY A 339 -19.84 13.59 -13.96
N ILE A 340 -19.62 14.31 -12.86
CA ILE A 340 -19.14 15.70 -12.87
C ILE A 340 -17.68 15.73 -12.38
N ASP A 341 -16.80 16.39 -13.13
CA ASP A 341 -15.42 16.67 -12.71
C ASP A 341 -15.37 18.04 -12.01
N SER A 342 -14.75 18.08 -10.85
CA SER A 342 -14.57 19.33 -10.11
C SER A 342 -13.70 20.37 -10.85
N GLU A 343 -12.88 19.94 -11.82
CA GLU A 343 -12.15 20.82 -12.72
C GLU A 343 -13.05 21.57 -13.72
N ASP A 344 -14.25 21.06 -13.97
CA ASP A 344 -15.23 21.64 -14.88
C ASP A 344 -16.27 22.53 -14.17
N ILE A 345 -16.27 22.57 -12.82
CA ILE A 345 -17.21 23.37 -12.04
C ILE A 345 -16.65 24.79 -11.84
N PHE A 346 -17.21 25.75 -12.57
CA PHE A 346 -16.95 27.18 -12.37
C PHE A 346 -18.13 27.82 -11.66
N LEU A 347 -17.86 28.63 -10.65
CA LEU A 347 -18.88 29.41 -9.94
C LEU A 347 -18.95 30.84 -10.45
N VAL A 348 -17.83 31.40 -10.89
CA VAL A 348 -17.68 32.75 -11.47
C VAL A 348 -17.19 32.60 -12.90
N ARG A 349 -17.75 33.40 -13.81
CA ARG A 349 -17.41 33.33 -15.23
C ARG A 349 -16.01 33.95 -15.45
N PRO A 350 -15.00 33.17 -15.95
CA PRO A 350 -13.67 33.67 -16.24
C PRO A 350 -13.68 34.67 -17.41
N ILE A 351 -12.76 35.66 -17.39
CA ILE A 351 -12.59 36.59 -18.51
C ILE A 351 -11.96 35.85 -19.70
N GLY A 352 -12.61 35.93 -20.86
CA GLY A 352 -12.05 35.46 -22.15
C GLY A 352 -12.53 34.09 -22.59
N LEU A 353 -13.56 33.53 -21.95
CA LEU A 353 -14.31 32.38 -22.42
C LEU A 353 -15.73 32.73 -22.85
#